data_1fd0a5d44ca25d96de46853fb1f53b8d
#
_entry.id   1fd0a5d44ca25d96de46853fb1f53b8d
#
_cell.length_a   1.000
_cell.length_b   1.000
_cell.length_c   1.000
_cell.angle_alpha   90.00
_cell.angle_beta   90.00
_cell.angle_gamma   90.00
#
_symmetry.space_group_name_H-M   'P 1'
#
loop_
_entity.id
_entity.type
_entity.pdbx_description
1 polymer ?
#
loop_
_entity_poly.entity_id
_entity_poly.type
_entity_poly.pdbx_seq_one_letter_code
_entity_poly.pdbx_strand_id
1 'polypeptide(L)'
;MSMYEEGLKLLEEKFGNGKDNVIALATIAQEPSADGGGPQPVVRDVNAYYENGVFYSVTYAKSCKMQQIAKNPAVSIAVCFEWFTAIGTGENLGWVLDPKNAELRNKLRTVFAEWYDKANNEEDENCCILAIRLTKGTLNINHWEKLYHMDFVNKTTMENGGVF
;
A
#
# COMPACT_ATOMS: atom_id res chain seq x y z
N MET A 1 -3.05 -25.16 8.72
CA MET A 1 -2.86 -23.78 8.23
C MET A 1 -1.83 -23.84 7.13
N SER A 2 -2.16 -23.33 5.96
CA SER A 2 -1.22 -23.26 4.84
C SER A 2 -0.14 -22.21 5.12
N MET A 3 0.99 -22.29 4.43
CA MET A 3 2.06 -21.29 4.53
C MET A 3 1.58 -19.88 4.10
N TYR A 4 0.61 -19.82 3.19
CA TYR A 4 -0.03 -18.57 2.80
C TYR A 4 -0.85 -17.97 3.96
N GLU A 5 -1.68 -18.76 4.62
CA GLU A 5 -2.46 -18.32 5.79
C GLU A 5 -1.55 -17.89 6.95
N GLU A 6 -0.44 -18.60 7.16
CA GLU A 6 0.57 -18.21 8.14
C GLU A 6 1.18 -16.83 7.78
N GLY A 7 1.55 -16.63 6.52
CA GLY A 7 2.06 -15.34 6.03
C GLY A 7 1.06 -14.21 6.20
N LEU A 8 -0.23 -14.42 5.86
CA LEU A 8 -1.29 -13.43 6.07
C LEU A 8 -1.43 -13.06 7.54
N LYS A 9 -1.40 -14.05 8.42
CA LYS A 9 -1.47 -13.83 9.87
C LYS A 9 -0.30 -12.96 10.36
N LEU A 10 0.91 -13.25 9.91
CA LEU A 10 2.09 -12.45 10.24
C LEU A 10 1.99 -11.01 9.72
N LEU A 11 1.46 -10.80 8.52
CA LEU A 11 1.22 -9.45 7.99
C LEU A 11 0.18 -8.70 8.83
N GLU A 12 -0.90 -9.37 9.24
CA GLU A 12 -1.92 -8.76 10.10
C GLU A 12 -1.35 -8.40 11.50
N GLU A 13 -0.54 -9.28 12.09
CA GLU A 13 0.13 -9.03 13.36
C GLU A 13 1.13 -7.87 13.27
N LYS A 14 1.84 -7.74 12.15
CA LYS A 14 2.86 -6.70 11.95
C LYS A 14 2.26 -5.34 11.56
N PHE A 15 1.30 -5.32 10.66
CA PHE A 15 0.83 -4.11 9.99
C PHE A 15 -0.65 -3.81 10.20
N GLY A 16 -1.45 -4.80 10.62
CA GLY A 16 -2.88 -4.67 10.87
C GLY A 16 -3.22 -4.13 12.26
N ASN A 17 -4.41 -4.50 12.73
CA ASN A 17 -4.90 -4.16 14.07
C ASN A 17 -4.97 -2.65 14.37
N GLY A 18 -5.26 -1.84 13.37
CA GLY A 18 -5.36 -0.39 13.53
C GLY A 18 -4.04 0.34 13.66
N LYS A 19 -2.95 -0.25 13.20
CA LYS A 19 -1.63 0.38 13.23
C LYS A 19 -1.49 1.42 12.12
N ASP A 20 -0.97 2.59 12.47
CA ASP A 20 -0.50 3.61 11.51
C ASP A 20 0.89 3.21 11.02
N ASN A 21 0.95 2.67 9.79
CA ASN A 21 2.22 2.28 9.18
C ASN A 21 2.74 3.42 8.31
N VAL A 22 4.07 3.58 8.26
CA VAL A 22 4.74 4.39 7.25
C VAL A 22 5.34 3.45 6.22
N ILE A 23 4.89 3.57 4.97
CA ILE A 23 5.38 2.78 3.86
C ILE A 23 6.06 3.65 2.82
N ALA A 24 7.13 3.14 2.21
CA ALA A 24 7.67 3.70 0.99
C ALA A 24 6.80 3.23 -0.19
N LEU A 25 6.20 4.17 -0.91
CA LEU A 25 5.35 3.90 -2.07
C LEU A 25 6.05 4.36 -3.35
N ALA A 26 6.32 3.43 -4.24
CA ALA A 26 6.83 3.70 -5.58
C ALA A 26 5.70 3.68 -6.61
N THR A 27 5.70 4.67 -7.48
CA THR A 27 4.82 4.84 -8.63
C THR A 27 5.64 5.13 -9.87
N ILE A 28 5.03 5.14 -11.05
CA ILE A 28 5.72 5.44 -12.31
C ILE A 28 5.42 6.90 -12.69
N ALA A 29 6.46 7.69 -12.93
CA ALA A 29 6.35 9.07 -13.38
C ALA A 29 5.59 9.15 -14.71
N GLN A 30 4.90 10.27 -14.94
CA GLN A 30 4.18 10.51 -16.20
C GLN A 30 5.15 10.72 -17.37
N GLU A 31 6.30 11.32 -17.09
CA GLU A 31 7.37 11.51 -18.07
C GLU A 31 8.41 10.40 -17.96
N PRO A 32 9.04 10.01 -19.07
CA PRO A 32 10.11 9.02 -19.07
C PRO A 32 11.35 9.56 -18.35
N SER A 33 12.29 8.66 -18.03
CA SER A 33 13.58 9.04 -17.49
C SER A 33 14.33 10.03 -18.39
N ALA A 34 15.17 10.89 -17.78
CA ALA A 34 15.87 11.95 -18.49
C ALA A 34 16.78 11.48 -19.64
N ASP A 35 17.27 10.25 -19.57
CA ASP A 35 18.07 9.62 -20.63
C ASP A 35 17.24 9.00 -21.75
N GLY A 36 15.88 9.12 -21.71
CA GLY A 36 14.97 8.52 -22.65
C GLY A 36 14.85 7.00 -22.54
N GLY A 37 15.41 6.40 -21.49
CA GLY A 37 15.53 4.94 -21.31
C GLY A 37 14.26 4.23 -20.90
N GLY A 38 13.15 4.93 -20.65
CA GLY A 38 11.87 4.32 -20.33
C GLY A 38 11.22 4.84 -19.04
N PRO A 39 10.37 4.03 -18.37
CA PRO A 39 9.62 4.44 -17.18
C PRO A 39 10.54 4.86 -16.04
N GLN A 40 10.23 5.98 -15.38
CA GLN A 40 10.96 6.47 -14.22
C GLN A 40 10.16 6.17 -12.94
N PRO A 41 10.65 5.29 -12.04
CA PRO A 41 10.04 5.09 -10.73
C PRO A 41 10.27 6.33 -9.85
N VAL A 42 9.26 6.65 -9.04
CA VAL A 42 9.29 7.73 -8.06
C VAL A 42 8.81 7.20 -6.73
N VAL A 43 9.57 7.39 -5.67
CA VAL A 43 9.26 6.90 -4.33
C VAL A 43 9.01 8.03 -3.34
N ARG A 44 8.08 7.84 -2.41
CA ARG A 44 7.80 8.73 -1.27
C ARG A 44 7.24 7.92 -0.12
N ASP A 45 7.33 8.47 1.09
CA ASP A 45 6.68 7.89 2.24
C ASP A 45 5.20 8.28 2.29
N VAL A 46 4.35 7.35 2.70
CA VAL A 46 2.93 7.59 2.99
C VAL A 46 2.51 6.83 4.24
N ASN A 47 1.59 7.41 5.03
CA ASN A 47 0.94 6.70 6.11
C ASN A 47 -0.13 5.77 5.53
N ALA A 48 -0.19 4.55 6.03
CA ALA A 48 -1.12 3.56 5.52
C ALA A 48 -1.64 2.61 6.61
N TYR A 49 -2.93 2.29 6.50
CA TYR A 49 -3.62 1.26 7.27
C TYR A 49 -3.66 -0.02 6.45
N TYR A 50 -3.30 -1.14 7.08
CA TYR A 50 -3.32 -2.46 6.44
C TYR A 50 -4.53 -3.28 6.87
N GLU A 51 -5.20 -3.89 5.91
CA GLU A 51 -6.25 -4.88 6.13
C GLU A 51 -6.30 -5.86 4.94
N ASN A 52 -6.18 -7.15 5.21
CA ASN A 52 -6.41 -8.23 4.23
C ASN A 52 -5.68 -8.07 2.88
N GLY A 53 -4.39 -7.77 2.91
CA GLY A 53 -3.58 -7.63 1.69
C GLY A 53 -3.74 -6.30 0.96
N VAL A 54 -4.34 -5.31 1.62
CA VAL A 54 -4.53 -3.97 1.08
C VAL A 54 -3.98 -2.94 2.07
N PHE A 55 -3.20 -1.98 1.57
CA PHE A 55 -2.86 -0.78 2.32
C PHE A 55 -3.75 0.38 1.87
N TYR A 56 -4.32 1.11 2.81
CA TYR A 56 -5.19 2.26 2.57
C TYR A 56 -4.54 3.54 3.09
N SER A 57 -4.56 4.58 2.28
CA SER A 57 -4.04 5.90 2.63
C SER A 57 -5.06 6.98 2.28
N VAL A 58 -5.13 8.04 3.09
CA VAL A 58 -5.90 9.24 2.73
C VAL A 58 -4.95 10.22 2.07
N THR A 59 -5.35 10.75 0.94
CA THR A 59 -4.50 11.63 0.13
C THR A 59 -5.32 12.60 -0.73
N TYR A 60 -4.62 13.44 -1.48
CA TYR A 60 -5.22 14.40 -2.39
C TYR A 60 -5.23 13.86 -3.82
N ALA A 61 -6.41 13.79 -4.45
CA ALA A 61 -6.60 13.14 -5.76
C ALA A 61 -5.78 13.79 -6.89
N LYS A 62 -5.45 15.08 -6.77
CA LYS A 62 -4.63 15.81 -7.75
C LYS A 62 -3.12 15.81 -7.41
N SER A 63 -2.70 15.08 -6.38
CA SER A 63 -1.27 14.93 -6.07
C SER A 63 -0.53 14.17 -7.18
N CYS A 64 0.78 14.40 -7.30
CA CYS A 64 1.59 13.72 -8.33
C CYS A 64 1.44 12.20 -8.29
N LYS A 65 1.47 11.60 -7.11
CA LYS A 65 1.31 10.13 -6.99
C LYS A 65 -0.03 9.64 -7.52
N MET A 66 -1.12 10.37 -7.25
CA MET A 66 -2.45 9.97 -7.71
C MET A 66 -2.61 10.15 -9.22
N GLN A 67 -2.02 11.19 -9.80
CA GLN A 67 -1.97 11.37 -11.25
C GLN A 67 -1.12 10.28 -11.93
N GLN A 68 -0.01 9.90 -11.32
CA GLN A 68 0.84 8.81 -11.79
C GLN A 68 0.09 7.47 -11.76
N ILE A 69 -0.59 7.16 -10.65
CA ILE A 69 -1.41 5.95 -10.49
C ILE A 69 -2.58 5.92 -11.48
N ALA A 70 -3.22 7.06 -11.73
CA ALA A 70 -4.30 7.15 -12.72
C ALA A 70 -3.84 6.79 -14.13
N LYS A 71 -2.60 7.13 -14.48
CA LYS A 71 -1.99 6.81 -15.78
C LYS A 71 -1.41 5.40 -15.82
N ASN A 72 -0.79 4.96 -14.75
CA ASN A 72 -0.21 3.62 -14.59
C ASN A 72 -0.45 3.12 -13.16
N PRO A 73 -1.38 2.18 -12.95
CA PRO A 73 -1.73 1.71 -11.61
C PRO A 73 -0.68 0.83 -10.95
N ALA A 74 0.36 0.40 -11.66
CA ALA A 74 1.42 -0.43 -11.09
C ALA A 74 2.16 0.33 -9.99
N VAL A 75 2.25 -0.28 -8.81
CA VAL A 75 2.94 0.27 -7.66
C VAL A 75 3.82 -0.77 -6.99
N SER A 76 4.80 -0.30 -6.24
CA SER A 76 5.59 -1.13 -5.33
C SER A 76 5.64 -0.46 -3.96
N ILE A 77 5.72 -1.26 -2.92
CA ILE A 77 5.87 -0.77 -1.56
C ILE A 77 7.01 -1.46 -0.82
N ALA A 78 7.53 -0.76 0.18
CA ALA A 78 8.36 -1.36 1.23
C ALA A 78 7.90 -0.81 2.58
N VAL A 79 7.85 -1.66 3.60
CA VAL A 79 7.69 -1.21 4.99
C VAL A 79 9.08 -1.21 5.61
N CYS A 80 9.62 -0.01 5.81
CA CYS A 80 10.99 0.18 6.28
C CYS A 80 11.21 -0.47 7.65
N PHE A 81 12.35 -1.16 7.81
CA PHE A 81 12.74 -1.89 9.02
C PHE A 81 11.86 -3.10 9.39
N GLU A 82 10.81 -3.38 8.63
CA GLU A 82 9.94 -4.54 8.84
C GLU A 82 10.21 -5.68 7.84
N TRP A 83 11.18 -5.47 6.96
CA TRP A 83 11.64 -6.45 5.97
C TRP A 83 10.50 -7.02 5.12
N PHE A 84 9.56 -6.16 4.76
CA PHE A 84 8.47 -6.48 3.84
C PHE A 84 8.52 -5.59 2.62
N THR A 85 8.49 -6.21 1.45
CA THR A 85 8.34 -5.55 0.16
C THR A 85 7.23 -6.20 -0.64
N ALA A 86 6.53 -5.43 -1.44
CA ALA A 86 5.46 -5.95 -2.26
C ALA A 86 5.27 -5.13 -3.54
N ILE A 87 4.66 -5.76 -4.52
CA ILE A 87 4.12 -5.11 -5.72
C ILE A 87 2.60 -5.25 -5.73
N GLY A 88 1.94 -4.34 -6.42
CA GLY A 88 0.49 -4.34 -6.53
C GLY A 88 -0.04 -3.27 -7.44
N THR A 89 -1.29 -2.91 -7.24
CA THR A 89 -1.99 -1.88 -7.99
C THR A 89 -2.57 -0.82 -7.05
N GLY A 90 -2.44 0.44 -7.46
CA GLY A 90 -3.08 1.57 -6.78
C GLY A 90 -4.45 1.87 -7.40
N GLU A 91 -5.43 2.15 -6.57
CA GLU A 91 -6.79 2.48 -6.96
C GLU A 91 -7.30 3.68 -6.15
N ASN A 92 -7.85 4.68 -6.85
CA ASN A 92 -8.55 5.78 -6.20
C ASN A 92 -9.99 5.35 -5.88
N LEU A 93 -10.31 5.19 -4.58
CA LEU A 93 -11.65 4.84 -4.14
C LEU A 93 -12.62 6.03 -4.11
N GLY A 94 -12.15 7.22 -4.48
CA GLY A 94 -12.95 8.43 -4.51
C GLY A 94 -12.97 9.18 -3.18
N TRP A 95 -13.86 10.15 -3.11
CA TRP A 95 -13.98 11.08 -1.99
C TRP A 95 -14.23 10.37 -0.65
N VAL A 96 -13.55 10.83 0.39
CA VAL A 96 -13.67 10.23 1.73
C VAL A 96 -15.08 10.31 2.31
N LEU A 97 -15.86 11.33 1.94
CA LEU A 97 -17.26 11.50 2.39
C LEU A 97 -18.29 10.81 1.47
N ASP A 98 -17.86 10.14 0.39
CA ASP A 98 -18.78 9.29 -0.38
C ASP A 98 -19.35 8.21 0.55
N PRO A 99 -20.69 8.01 0.59
CA PRO A 99 -21.34 7.02 1.46
C PRO A 99 -20.76 5.61 1.37
N LYS A 100 -20.28 5.19 0.19
CA LYS A 100 -19.61 3.88 0.00
C LYS A 100 -18.32 3.74 0.81
N ASN A 101 -17.67 4.85 1.15
CA ASN A 101 -16.41 4.89 1.90
C ASN A 101 -16.59 5.05 3.41
N ALA A 102 -17.83 5.17 3.92
CA ALA A 102 -18.11 5.54 5.30
C ALA A 102 -17.45 4.62 6.34
N GLU A 103 -17.52 3.31 6.15
CA GLU A 103 -16.88 2.34 7.07
C GLU A 103 -15.37 2.47 7.06
N LEU A 104 -14.76 2.49 5.86
CA LEU A 104 -13.32 2.61 5.70
C LEU A 104 -12.81 3.96 6.22
N ARG A 105 -13.52 5.06 5.94
CA ARG A 105 -13.22 6.38 6.50
C ARG A 105 -13.15 6.36 8.02
N ASN A 106 -14.11 5.72 8.68
CA ASN A 106 -14.13 5.62 10.14
C ASN A 106 -12.89 4.87 10.67
N LYS A 107 -12.50 3.78 10.02
CA LYS A 107 -11.25 3.07 10.36
C LYS A 107 -10.04 3.97 10.19
N LEU A 108 -9.92 4.67 9.06
CA LEU A 108 -8.78 5.57 8.78
C LEU A 108 -8.71 6.74 9.76
N ARG A 109 -9.84 7.34 10.12
CA ARG A 109 -9.89 8.40 11.14
C ARG A 109 -9.44 7.89 12.51
N THR A 110 -9.77 6.67 12.86
CA THR A 110 -9.32 6.05 14.11
C THR A 110 -7.83 5.77 14.11
N VAL A 111 -7.33 5.18 13.02
CA VAL A 111 -5.90 4.83 12.88
C VAL A 111 -5.00 6.07 12.86
N PHE A 112 -5.43 7.12 12.16
CA PHE A 112 -4.66 8.35 11.97
C PHE A 112 -5.11 9.50 12.89
N ALA A 113 -5.76 9.20 14.00
CA ALA A 113 -6.41 10.20 14.85
C ALA A 113 -5.49 11.36 15.30
N GLU A 114 -4.21 11.09 15.51
CA GLU A 114 -3.26 12.09 15.99
C GLU A 114 -3.01 13.23 14.98
N TRP A 115 -3.14 12.94 13.68
CA TRP A 115 -2.79 13.90 12.63
C TRP A 115 -3.85 14.05 11.54
N TYR A 116 -4.87 13.19 11.48
CA TYR A 116 -5.84 13.12 10.38
C TYR A 116 -6.44 14.49 10.02
N ASP A 117 -7.03 15.18 11.00
CA ASP A 117 -7.70 16.47 10.77
C ASP A 117 -6.73 17.62 10.48
N LYS A 118 -5.45 17.47 10.82
CA LYS A 118 -4.41 18.46 10.52
C LYS A 118 -3.93 18.36 9.07
N ALA A 119 -3.96 17.15 8.50
CA ALA A 119 -3.41 16.86 7.18
C ALA A 119 -4.48 16.81 6.07
N ASN A 120 -5.75 16.63 6.41
CA ASN A 120 -6.81 16.37 5.44
C ASN A 120 -7.97 17.36 5.60
N ASN A 121 -8.47 17.84 4.46
CA ASN A 121 -9.73 18.58 4.40
C ASN A 121 -10.78 17.70 3.72
N GLU A 122 -11.65 17.07 4.50
CA GLU A 122 -12.66 16.16 4.00
C GLU A 122 -13.76 16.85 3.18
N GLU A 123 -13.97 18.16 3.35
CA GLU A 123 -14.95 18.92 2.57
C GLU A 123 -14.51 19.13 1.12
N ASP A 124 -13.22 18.99 0.84
CA ASP A 124 -12.69 18.96 -0.53
C ASP A 124 -12.95 17.58 -1.15
N GLU A 125 -13.71 17.54 -2.24
CA GLU A 125 -14.02 16.30 -2.98
C GLU A 125 -12.76 15.58 -3.51
N ASN A 126 -11.61 16.27 -3.56
CA ASN A 126 -10.32 15.68 -3.90
C ASN A 126 -9.63 15.01 -2.71
N CYS A 127 -10.14 15.14 -1.50
CA CYS A 127 -9.70 14.32 -0.37
C CYS A 127 -10.20 12.88 -0.58
N CYS A 128 -9.32 11.99 -0.97
CA CYS A 128 -9.69 10.65 -1.43
C CYS A 128 -8.93 9.55 -0.69
N ILE A 129 -9.43 8.33 -0.84
CA ILE A 129 -8.79 7.13 -0.33
C ILE A 129 -8.04 6.44 -1.47
N LEU A 130 -6.75 6.20 -1.27
CA LEU A 130 -5.92 5.35 -2.10
C LEU A 130 -5.92 3.94 -1.51
N ALA A 131 -6.34 2.95 -2.29
CA ALA A 131 -6.15 1.53 -1.99
C ALA A 131 -4.95 1.00 -2.77
N ILE A 132 -4.02 0.36 -2.06
CA ILE A 132 -2.86 -0.34 -2.63
C ILE A 132 -3.11 -1.83 -2.44
N ARG A 133 -3.58 -2.49 -3.51
CA ARG A 133 -3.90 -3.92 -3.50
C ARG A 133 -2.66 -4.72 -3.85
N LEU A 134 -2.20 -5.52 -2.91
CA LEU A 134 -1.00 -6.34 -3.11
C LEU A 134 -1.30 -7.50 -4.07
N THR A 135 -0.39 -7.74 -4.99
CA THR A 135 -0.42 -8.90 -5.89
C THR A 135 0.64 -9.92 -5.52
N LYS A 136 1.85 -9.47 -5.20
CA LYS A 136 2.93 -10.32 -4.67
C LYS A 136 3.68 -9.58 -3.58
N GLY A 137 4.23 -10.33 -2.63
CA GLY A 137 5.02 -9.75 -1.55
C GLY A 137 6.04 -10.73 -0.99
N THR A 138 7.11 -10.19 -0.43
CA THR A 138 8.11 -10.97 0.30
C THR A 138 8.24 -10.44 1.71
N LEU A 139 7.98 -11.31 2.67
CA LEU A 139 8.20 -11.06 4.09
C LEU A 139 9.39 -11.88 4.57
N ASN A 140 10.37 -11.20 5.14
CA ASN A 140 11.55 -11.81 5.74
C ASN A 140 11.39 -11.82 7.27
N ILE A 141 11.55 -12.98 7.86
CA ILE A 141 11.47 -13.18 9.31
C ILE A 141 12.85 -13.56 9.84
N ASN A 142 13.22 -12.97 10.97
CA ASN A 142 14.45 -13.30 11.73
C ASN A 142 15.71 -13.28 10.87
N HIS A 143 15.96 -12.18 10.13
CA HIS A 143 17.18 -12.03 9.36
C HIS A 143 17.48 -13.21 8.42
N TRP A 144 16.53 -13.53 7.54
CA TRP A 144 16.60 -14.56 6.50
C TRP A 144 16.43 -16.01 6.96
N GLU A 145 16.03 -16.26 8.21
CA GLU A 145 15.70 -17.62 8.65
C GLU A 145 14.47 -18.18 7.92
N LYS A 146 13.49 -17.33 7.64
CA LYS A 146 12.29 -17.72 6.89
C LYS A 146 11.82 -16.60 5.96
N LEU A 147 11.58 -16.96 4.71
CA LEU A 147 11.06 -16.08 3.67
C LEU A 147 9.69 -16.56 3.23
N TYR A 148 8.73 -15.64 3.22
CA TYR A 148 7.40 -15.87 2.67
C TYR A 148 7.28 -15.11 1.35
N HIS A 149 7.36 -15.82 0.22
CA HIS A 149 7.07 -15.25 -1.10
C HIS A 149 5.60 -15.48 -1.41
N MET A 150 4.78 -14.47 -1.14
CA MET A 150 3.32 -14.57 -1.19
C MET A 150 2.79 -14.10 -2.54
N ASP A 151 1.88 -14.88 -3.11
CA ASP A 151 1.03 -14.49 -4.23
C ASP A 151 -0.40 -14.27 -3.69
N PHE A 152 -0.81 -13.00 -3.61
CA PHE A 152 -2.10 -12.61 -3.07
C PHE A 152 -3.25 -12.88 -4.04
N VAL A 153 -2.96 -13.01 -5.34
CA VAL A 153 -3.95 -13.30 -6.37
C VAL A 153 -4.31 -14.78 -6.36
N ASN A 154 -3.29 -15.65 -6.37
CA ASN A 154 -3.47 -17.10 -6.38
C ASN A 154 -3.56 -17.70 -4.97
N LYS A 155 -3.37 -16.91 -3.91
CA LYS A 155 -3.39 -17.32 -2.51
C LYS A 155 -2.41 -18.47 -2.21
N THR A 156 -1.20 -18.32 -2.73
CA THR A 156 -0.11 -19.29 -2.58
C THR A 156 1.12 -18.64 -1.98
N THR A 157 1.99 -19.46 -1.42
CA THR A 157 3.29 -19.04 -0.92
C THR A 157 4.35 -20.03 -1.37
N MET A 158 5.44 -19.55 -1.91
CA MET A 158 6.60 -20.37 -2.24
C MET A 158 7.68 -20.18 -1.18
N GLU A 159 8.30 -21.29 -0.79
CA GLU A 159 9.48 -21.31 0.06
C GLU A 159 10.73 -21.16 -0.83
N ASN A 160 11.60 -20.22 -0.51
CA ASN A 160 12.95 -20.08 -1.10
C ASN A 160 13.03 -19.90 -2.63
N GLY A 161 12.07 -19.30 -3.28
CA GLY A 161 12.22 -19.12 -4.71
C GLY A 161 11.21 -18.17 -5.33
N GLY A 162 11.63 -17.05 -5.71
CA GLY A 162 10.83 -16.15 -6.51
C GLY A 162 11.16 -14.70 -6.21
N VAL A 163 11.89 -14.13 -7.12
CA VAL A 163 11.97 -12.68 -7.24
C VAL A 163 10.74 -12.24 -8.03
N PHE A 164 10.20 -11.09 -7.71
CA PHE A 164 9.12 -10.50 -8.50
C PHE A 164 9.50 -10.41 -9.97
#